data_bf3c1800b22a775f29b9595f0492380f
#
_entry.id   bf3c1800b22a775f29b9595f0492380f
#
_cell.length_a   1.000
_cell.length_b   1.000
_cell.length_c   1.000
_cell.angle_alpha   90.00
_cell.angle_beta   90.00
_cell.angle_gamma   90.00
#
_symmetry.space_group_name_H-M   'P 1'
#
loop_
_entity.id
_entity.type
_entity.pdbx_description
1 polymer ?
#
loop_
_entity_poly.entity_id
_entity_poly.type
_entity_poly.pdbx_seq_one_letter_code
_entity_poly.pdbx_strand_id
1 'polypeptide(L)'
;MRLIPMILLTLLTAVWPVGPPRPVVLRGWEPPPGPYAAGHRGLDLAAPPGTPVRAPAAGTVTFAGPVGGQGVLVLTHPGTGRPPLRTTYVPVTPAVPTGTRVRPGDLLAHTTPTPHCPRACLHWGLLRGDTYLNPLLLLTAGGGSRLLPVWGQGVEPPRGSAWMPG
;
A
#
# COMPACT_ATOMS: atom_id res chain seq x y z
N MET A 1 -2.67 21.46 -41.49
CA MET A 1 -3.22 21.30 -40.14
C MET A 1 -2.59 20.05 -39.52
N ARG A 2 -1.66 20.19 -38.58
CA ARG A 2 -1.05 19.07 -37.86
C ARG A 2 -1.90 18.78 -36.64
N LEU A 3 -2.56 17.63 -36.60
CA LEU A 3 -3.26 17.13 -35.41
C LEU A 3 -2.21 16.73 -34.39
N ILE A 4 -2.11 17.50 -33.31
CA ILE A 4 -1.31 17.13 -32.13
C ILE A 4 -2.10 16.04 -31.41
N PRO A 5 -1.55 14.82 -31.24
CA PRO A 5 -2.23 13.80 -30.44
C PRO A 5 -2.30 14.29 -28.98
N MET A 6 -3.50 14.51 -28.52
CA MET A 6 -3.78 14.77 -27.11
C MET A 6 -3.46 13.49 -26.33
N ILE A 7 -2.25 13.43 -25.75
CA ILE A 7 -1.88 12.35 -24.84
C ILE A 7 -2.75 12.52 -23.61
N LEU A 8 -3.78 11.69 -23.51
CA LEU A 8 -4.62 11.58 -22.31
C LEU A 8 -3.76 11.00 -21.20
N LEU A 9 -3.18 11.86 -20.38
CA LEU A 9 -2.45 11.49 -19.18
C LEU A 9 -3.47 10.91 -18.19
N THR A 10 -3.67 9.60 -18.24
CA THR A 10 -4.46 8.88 -17.25
C THR A 10 -3.73 9.00 -15.92
N LEU A 11 -4.22 9.88 -15.06
CA LEU A 11 -3.82 9.95 -13.65
C LEU A 11 -4.10 8.58 -13.04
N LEU A 12 -3.04 7.81 -12.79
CA LEU A 12 -3.07 6.56 -12.07
C LEU A 12 -3.39 6.85 -10.60
N THR A 13 -4.66 7.05 -10.30
CA THR A 13 -5.12 7.19 -8.91
C THR A 13 -5.12 5.81 -8.27
N ALA A 14 -4.21 5.59 -7.32
CA ALA A 14 -4.26 4.39 -6.51
C ALA A 14 -5.53 4.40 -5.64
N VAL A 15 -6.17 3.25 -5.52
CA VAL A 15 -7.41 3.07 -4.77
C VAL A 15 -7.21 2.11 -3.58
N TRP A 16 -8.07 2.20 -2.58
CA TRP A 16 -8.08 1.23 -1.50
C TRP A 16 -8.45 -0.17 -2.02
N PRO A 17 -7.79 -1.24 -1.51
CA PRO A 17 -8.09 -2.60 -1.98
C PRO A 17 -9.47 -3.09 -1.57
N VAL A 18 -10.10 -2.49 -0.56
CA VAL A 18 -11.50 -2.72 -0.17
C VAL A 18 -12.21 -1.38 -0.04
N GLY A 19 -13.50 -1.35 -0.34
CA GLY A 19 -14.31 -0.13 -0.38
C GLY A 19 -14.99 0.08 -1.72
N PRO A 20 -15.67 1.23 -1.99
CA PRO A 20 -15.99 2.36 -1.12
C PRO A 20 -17.03 2.00 -0.05
N PRO A 21 -17.09 2.75 1.07
CA PRO A 21 -16.23 3.84 1.49
C PRO A 21 -14.82 3.36 1.90
N ARG A 22 -13.92 4.32 2.24
CA ARG A 22 -12.59 3.99 2.78
C ARG A 22 -12.73 3.00 3.94
N PRO A 23 -11.99 1.88 3.94
CA PRO A 23 -12.10 0.89 5.00
C PRO A 23 -11.57 1.41 6.34
N VAL A 24 -12.11 0.87 7.43
CA VAL A 24 -11.54 1.08 8.76
C VAL A 24 -10.24 0.28 8.85
N VAL A 25 -9.16 0.95 9.26
CA VAL A 25 -7.89 0.30 9.57
C VAL A 25 -7.98 -0.25 10.99
N LEU A 26 -8.00 -1.57 11.14
CA LEU A 26 -8.07 -2.25 12.44
C LEU A 26 -6.71 -2.31 13.11
N ARG A 27 -5.64 -2.51 12.32
CA ARG A 27 -4.25 -2.47 12.75
C ARG A 27 -3.38 -1.80 11.70
N GLY A 28 -2.57 -0.83 12.14
CA GLY A 28 -1.66 -0.07 11.29
C GLY A 28 -0.35 -0.80 10.98
N TRP A 29 0.48 -0.17 10.17
CA TRP A 29 1.85 -0.56 9.93
C TRP A 29 2.70 -0.35 11.18
N GLU A 30 3.41 -1.40 11.63
CA GLU A 30 4.33 -1.38 12.76
C GLU A 30 5.64 -2.04 12.30
N PRO A 31 6.64 -1.25 11.86
CA PRO A 31 7.88 -1.81 11.33
C PRO A 31 8.58 -2.66 12.41
N PRO A 32 8.88 -3.94 12.14
CA PRO A 32 9.60 -4.74 13.10
C PRO A 32 11.04 -4.21 13.23
N PRO A 33 11.61 -4.14 14.43
CA PRO A 33 12.98 -3.68 14.67
C PRO A 33 14.05 -4.63 14.12
N GLY A 34 13.64 -5.81 13.61
CA GLY A 34 14.51 -6.80 12.97
C GLY A 34 13.74 -7.83 12.16
N PRO A 35 14.42 -8.66 11.36
CA PRO A 35 13.78 -9.61 10.43
C PRO A 35 12.80 -10.58 11.11
N TYR A 36 13.09 -11.01 12.33
CA TYR A 36 12.30 -11.96 13.12
C TYR A 36 11.58 -11.33 14.30
N ALA A 37 11.69 -10.01 14.47
CA ALA A 37 11.07 -9.31 15.59
C ALA A 37 9.56 -9.17 15.38
N ALA A 38 8.85 -8.99 16.48
CA ALA A 38 7.44 -8.66 16.49
C ALA A 38 7.19 -7.31 15.79
N GLY A 39 6.07 -7.20 15.11
CA GLY A 39 5.65 -6.03 14.36
C GLY A 39 4.44 -6.38 13.49
N HIS A 40 3.95 -5.42 12.72
CA HIS A 40 2.88 -5.63 11.76
C HIS A 40 3.34 -5.22 10.36
N ARG A 41 3.50 -6.20 9.48
CA ARG A 41 4.11 -6.05 8.14
C ARG A 41 3.11 -5.64 7.06
N GLY A 42 2.02 -4.96 7.46
CA GLY A 42 0.96 -4.53 6.56
C GLY A 42 -0.09 -3.69 7.28
N LEU A 43 -1.26 -3.62 6.70
CA LEU A 43 -2.47 -3.03 7.27
C LEU A 43 -3.55 -4.12 7.38
N ASP A 44 -4.23 -4.19 8.52
CA ASP A 44 -5.45 -4.99 8.65
C ASP A 44 -6.65 -4.07 8.42
N LEU A 45 -7.37 -4.33 7.36
CA LEU A 45 -8.52 -3.55 6.92
C LEU A 45 -9.80 -4.29 7.28
N ALA A 46 -10.77 -3.63 7.89
CA ALA A 46 -12.07 -4.22 8.17
C ALA A 46 -12.72 -4.71 6.87
N ALA A 47 -12.92 -6.01 6.76
CA ALA A 47 -13.46 -6.66 5.57
C ALA A 47 -14.14 -7.98 5.96
N PRO A 48 -15.47 -8.03 6.09
CA PRO A 48 -16.20 -9.27 6.29
C PRO A 48 -15.89 -10.30 5.19
N PRO A 49 -16.04 -11.61 5.47
CA PRO A 49 -15.92 -12.65 4.45
C PRO A 49 -16.80 -12.37 3.23
N GLY A 50 -16.27 -12.62 2.03
CA GLY A 50 -16.95 -12.32 0.77
C GLY A 50 -16.77 -10.87 0.28
N THR A 51 -16.08 -10.00 1.03
CA THR A 51 -15.79 -8.63 0.57
C THR A 51 -14.93 -8.66 -0.68
N PRO A 52 -15.29 -7.94 -1.77
CA PRO A 52 -14.48 -7.83 -2.96
C PRO A 52 -13.16 -7.12 -2.66
N VAL A 53 -12.05 -7.73 -3.09
CA VAL A 53 -10.70 -7.17 -3.01
C VAL A 53 -10.29 -6.72 -4.41
N ARG A 54 -9.90 -5.46 -4.55
CA ARG A 54 -9.60 -4.83 -5.83
C ARG A 54 -8.14 -4.41 -5.94
N ALA A 55 -7.64 -4.31 -7.16
CA ALA A 55 -6.28 -3.85 -7.42
C ALA A 55 -6.14 -2.37 -7.02
N PRO A 56 -5.21 -2.02 -6.12
CA PRO A 56 -4.99 -0.62 -5.73
C PRO A 56 -4.28 0.18 -6.82
N ALA A 57 -3.51 -0.48 -7.67
CA ALA A 57 -2.78 0.09 -8.81
C ALA A 57 -2.67 -0.96 -9.92
N ALA A 58 -2.26 -0.52 -11.11
CA ALA A 58 -1.99 -1.44 -12.22
C ALA A 58 -0.91 -2.46 -11.84
N GLY A 59 -1.06 -3.69 -12.31
CA GLY A 59 -0.11 -4.76 -12.00
C GLY A 59 -0.38 -6.05 -12.74
N THR A 60 0.44 -7.06 -12.40
CA THR A 60 0.26 -8.43 -12.85
C THR A 60 0.17 -9.35 -11.64
N VAL A 61 -0.82 -10.23 -11.61
CA VAL A 61 -0.93 -11.26 -10.57
C VAL A 61 0.22 -12.23 -10.72
N THR A 62 1.13 -12.27 -9.76
CA THR A 62 2.32 -13.13 -9.78
C THR A 62 2.18 -14.36 -8.90
N PHE A 63 1.19 -14.38 -8.03
CA PHE A 63 0.80 -15.56 -7.26
C PHE A 63 -0.70 -15.49 -6.91
N ALA A 64 -1.37 -16.63 -6.98
CA ALA A 64 -2.77 -16.78 -6.57
C ALA A 64 -2.98 -18.24 -6.13
N GLY A 65 -3.07 -18.50 -4.82
CA GLY A 65 -3.18 -19.84 -4.29
C GLY A 65 -3.04 -19.95 -2.78
N PRO A 66 -3.05 -21.15 -2.21
CA PRO A 66 -2.92 -21.38 -0.78
C PRO A 66 -1.48 -21.28 -0.31
N VAL A 67 -1.27 -20.66 0.87
CA VAL A 67 -0.02 -20.66 1.63
C VAL A 67 -0.36 -20.90 3.09
N GLY A 68 0.18 -21.95 3.69
CA GLY A 68 -0.09 -22.27 5.11
C GLY A 68 -1.57 -22.46 5.43
N GLY A 69 -2.35 -23.01 4.50
CA GLY A 69 -3.79 -23.22 4.67
C GLY A 69 -4.67 -21.98 4.43
N GLN A 70 -4.08 -20.83 4.09
CA GLN A 70 -4.82 -19.61 3.76
C GLN A 70 -4.64 -19.23 2.30
N GLY A 71 -5.70 -18.72 1.68
CA GLY A 71 -5.60 -18.20 0.33
C GLY A 71 -4.85 -16.87 0.29
N VAL A 72 -3.90 -16.75 -0.63
CA VAL A 72 -3.03 -15.60 -0.81
C VAL A 72 -3.06 -15.16 -2.27
N LEU A 73 -3.04 -13.86 -2.51
CA LEU A 73 -2.81 -13.29 -3.83
C LEU A 73 -1.66 -12.27 -3.74
N VAL A 74 -0.79 -12.29 -4.73
CA VAL A 74 0.31 -11.33 -4.88
C VAL A 74 0.18 -10.61 -6.22
N LEU A 75 0.21 -9.28 -6.17
CA LEU A 75 0.20 -8.41 -7.33
C LEU A 75 1.53 -7.67 -7.42
N THR A 76 2.22 -7.80 -8.56
CA THR A 76 3.46 -7.07 -8.85
C THR A 76 3.16 -5.83 -9.68
N HIS A 77 3.70 -4.69 -9.29
CA HIS A 77 3.47 -3.38 -9.90
C HIS A 77 4.66 -2.98 -10.79
N PRO A 78 4.55 -3.10 -12.13
CA PRO A 78 5.64 -2.74 -13.05
C PRO A 78 5.93 -1.24 -13.00
N GLY A 79 7.18 -0.86 -13.29
CA GLY A 79 7.58 0.55 -13.34
C GLY A 79 7.77 1.23 -11.98
N THR A 80 7.66 0.49 -10.86
CA THR A 80 7.80 1.03 -9.50
C THR A 80 9.22 0.93 -8.93
N GLY A 81 10.21 0.63 -9.76
CA GLY A 81 11.63 0.49 -9.40
C GLY A 81 12.16 -0.93 -9.59
N ARG A 82 13.36 -1.18 -9.08
CA ARG A 82 14.07 -2.48 -9.15
C ARG A 82 14.57 -2.88 -7.76
N PRO A 83 14.07 -4.01 -7.19
CA PRO A 83 12.95 -4.81 -7.68
C PRO A 83 11.62 -4.03 -7.62
N PRO A 84 10.61 -4.42 -8.42
CA PRO A 84 9.31 -3.77 -8.41
C PRO A 84 8.57 -3.95 -7.09
N LEU A 85 7.65 -3.05 -6.77
CA LEU A 85 6.75 -3.21 -5.63
C LEU A 85 5.81 -4.39 -5.84
N ARG A 86 5.50 -5.08 -4.76
CA ARG A 86 4.51 -6.16 -4.70
C ARG A 86 3.53 -5.88 -3.57
N THR A 87 2.25 -6.12 -3.82
CA THR A 87 1.23 -6.13 -2.78
C THR A 87 0.73 -7.54 -2.52
N THR A 88 0.46 -7.84 -1.26
CA THR A 88 -0.04 -9.13 -0.80
C THR A 88 -1.41 -8.98 -0.14
N TYR A 89 -2.27 -9.95 -0.32
CA TYR A 89 -3.66 -9.99 0.16
C TYR A 89 -3.93 -11.33 0.82
N VAL A 90 -4.29 -11.31 2.11
CA VAL A 90 -4.52 -12.50 2.95
C VAL A 90 -5.60 -12.19 3.99
N PRO A 91 -6.53 -13.11 4.28
CA PRO A 91 -6.87 -14.31 3.55
C PRO A 91 -7.87 -14.01 2.44
N VAL A 92 -7.69 -14.60 1.29
CA VAL A 92 -8.58 -14.39 0.13
C VAL A 92 -8.81 -15.66 -0.67
N THR A 93 -9.95 -15.73 -1.36
CA THR A 93 -10.14 -16.65 -2.49
C THR A 93 -9.89 -15.86 -3.76
N PRO A 94 -8.83 -16.17 -4.54
CA PRO A 94 -8.54 -15.51 -5.81
C PRO A 94 -9.72 -15.62 -6.79
N ALA A 95 -10.07 -14.51 -7.44
CA ALA A 95 -11.06 -14.45 -8.52
C ALA A 95 -10.40 -14.45 -9.91
N VAL A 96 -9.08 -14.27 -9.95
CA VAL A 96 -8.28 -14.24 -11.19
C VAL A 96 -7.04 -15.10 -11.04
N PRO A 97 -6.58 -15.77 -12.12
CA PRO A 97 -5.39 -16.63 -12.09
C PRO A 97 -4.09 -15.81 -12.12
N THR A 98 -3.00 -16.46 -11.75
CA THR A 98 -1.63 -15.97 -11.98
C THR A 98 -1.42 -15.64 -13.47
N GLY A 99 -0.69 -14.53 -13.75
CA GLY A 99 -0.46 -14.00 -15.09
C GLY A 99 -1.48 -12.94 -15.51
N THR A 100 -2.61 -12.79 -14.81
CA THR A 100 -3.62 -11.77 -15.14
C THR A 100 -3.05 -10.37 -14.96
N ARG A 101 -3.19 -9.53 -15.98
CA ARG A 101 -2.92 -8.08 -15.91
C ARG A 101 -4.17 -7.35 -15.46
N VAL A 102 -4.01 -6.45 -14.51
CA VAL A 102 -5.11 -5.69 -13.91
C VAL A 102 -4.84 -4.19 -13.91
N ARG A 103 -5.91 -3.42 -13.91
CA ARG A 103 -5.94 -1.97 -13.75
C ARG A 103 -6.40 -1.62 -12.33
N PRO A 104 -6.16 -0.37 -11.84
CA PRO A 104 -6.73 0.08 -10.58
C PRO A 104 -8.24 -0.15 -10.54
N GLY A 105 -8.74 -0.75 -9.45
CA GLY A 105 -10.16 -1.06 -9.26
C GLY A 105 -10.62 -2.41 -9.80
N ASP A 106 -9.84 -3.11 -10.60
CA ASP A 106 -10.19 -4.46 -11.08
C ASP A 106 -10.31 -5.46 -9.92
N LEU A 107 -11.26 -6.39 -10.03
CA LEU A 107 -11.47 -7.44 -9.02
C LEU A 107 -10.28 -8.42 -9.02
N LEU A 108 -9.71 -8.66 -7.85
CA LEU A 108 -8.63 -9.63 -7.63
C LEU A 108 -9.12 -10.91 -6.95
N ALA A 109 -9.93 -10.75 -5.91
CA ALA A 109 -10.28 -11.81 -4.98
C ALA A 109 -11.49 -11.44 -4.13
N HIS A 110 -11.93 -12.37 -3.27
CA HIS A 110 -12.86 -12.13 -2.19
C HIS A 110 -12.23 -12.55 -0.85
N THR A 111 -12.49 -11.80 0.21
CA THR A 111 -12.01 -12.15 1.55
C THR A 111 -12.64 -13.44 2.05
N THR A 112 -11.88 -14.18 2.88
CA THR A 112 -12.36 -15.40 3.53
C THR A 112 -12.29 -15.26 5.06
N PRO A 113 -12.99 -16.13 5.82
CA PRO A 113 -12.83 -16.17 7.26
C PRO A 113 -11.37 -16.39 7.68
N THR A 114 -10.96 -15.75 8.78
CA THR A 114 -9.59 -15.88 9.32
C THR A 114 -9.61 -15.78 10.83
N PRO A 115 -8.76 -16.55 11.53
CA PRO A 115 -8.48 -16.33 12.95
C PRO A 115 -7.45 -15.22 13.21
N HIS A 116 -6.83 -14.65 12.15
CA HIS A 116 -5.76 -13.65 12.25
C HIS A 116 -6.21 -12.37 12.96
N CYS A 117 -7.43 -11.93 12.72
CA CYS A 117 -8.01 -10.75 13.33
C CYS A 117 -9.15 -11.13 14.30
N PRO A 118 -9.30 -10.46 15.45
CA PRO A 118 -10.46 -10.62 16.33
C PRO A 118 -11.77 -10.28 15.63
N ARG A 119 -11.72 -9.48 14.60
CA ARG A 119 -12.80 -9.17 13.65
C ARG A 119 -12.33 -9.55 12.26
N ALA A 120 -13.28 -9.89 11.38
CA ALA A 120 -12.95 -10.21 10.00
C ALA A 120 -12.19 -9.07 9.32
N CYS A 121 -11.06 -9.39 8.71
CA CYS A 121 -10.15 -8.42 8.09
C CYS A 121 -9.50 -8.95 6.82
N LEU A 122 -9.01 -8.01 6.01
CA LEU A 122 -8.01 -8.24 4.98
C LEU A 122 -6.66 -7.73 5.48
N HIS A 123 -5.67 -8.60 5.57
CA HIS A 123 -4.28 -8.18 5.73
C HIS A 123 -3.73 -7.77 4.35
N TRP A 124 -3.31 -6.51 4.23
CA TRP A 124 -2.76 -5.93 3.01
C TRP A 124 -1.31 -5.53 3.24
N GLY A 125 -0.37 -6.20 2.58
CA GLY A 125 1.07 -5.95 2.66
C GLY A 125 1.62 -5.23 1.45
N LEU A 126 2.75 -4.55 1.61
CA LEU A 126 3.55 -3.95 0.55
C LEU A 126 5.00 -4.35 0.72
N LEU A 127 5.67 -4.84 -0.35
CA LEU A 127 7.05 -5.27 -0.33
C LEU A 127 7.84 -4.67 -1.49
N ARG A 128 9.14 -4.45 -1.25
CA ARG A 128 10.16 -4.28 -2.28
C ARG A 128 11.27 -5.31 -2.05
N GLY A 129 11.40 -6.29 -2.94
CA GLY A 129 12.22 -7.48 -2.65
C GLY A 129 11.68 -8.18 -1.40
N ASP A 130 12.52 -8.35 -0.39
CA ASP A 130 12.16 -8.97 0.90
C ASP A 130 11.87 -7.95 2.00
N THR A 131 11.92 -6.65 1.67
CA THR A 131 11.65 -5.57 2.63
C THR A 131 10.18 -5.20 2.61
N TYR A 132 9.53 -5.29 3.76
CA TYR A 132 8.18 -4.80 3.96
C TYR A 132 8.16 -3.27 4.09
N LEU A 133 7.17 -2.65 3.47
CA LEU A 133 6.95 -1.21 3.47
C LEU A 133 5.53 -0.89 3.96
N ASN A 134 5.30 0.36 4.36
CA ASN A 134 3.96 0.81 4.68
C ASN A 134 3.07 0.84 3.42
N PRO A 135 1.99 0.06 3.35
CA PRO A 135 1.10 0.03 2.18
C PRO A 135 0.49 1.38 1.79
N LEU A 136 0.36 2.31 2.74
CA LEU A 136 -0.13 3.67 2.47
C LEU A 136 0.74 4.42 1.46
N LEU A 137 2.02 4.06 1.32
CA LEU A 137 2.91 4.64 0.31
C LEU A 137 2.40 4.43 -1.11
N LEU A 138 1.72 3.31 -1.38
CA LEU A 138 1.15 3.03 -2.69
C LEU A 138 0.00 3.99 -3.02
N LEU A 139 -0.82 4.36 -2.02
CA LEU A 139 -1.93 5.29 -2.20
C LEU A 139 -1.46 6.74 -2.42
N THR A 140 -0.32 7.10 -1.86
CA THR A 140 0.26 8.45 -1.99
C THR A 140 1.07 8.61 -3.28
N ALA A 141 1.60 7.53 -3.84
CA ALA A 141 2.37 7.56 -5.08
C ALA A 141 1.55 7.93 -6.33
N GLY A 142 0.22 7.80 -6.28
CA GLY A 142 -0.69 8.21 -7.35
C GLY A 142 -1.10 9.70 -7.31
N GLY A 143 -0.96 10.37 -6.18
CA GLY A 143 -1.05 11.81 -6.06
C GLY A 143 0.35 12.38 -6.08
N GLY A 144 0.67 13.28 -7.04
CA GLY A 144 2.01 13.83 -7.22
C GLY A 144 2.67 14.13 -5.87
N SER A 145 3.89 13.64 -5.69
CA SER A 145 4.69 13.84 -4.47
C SER A 145 4.74 15.32 -4.13
N ARG A 146 3.84 15.78 -3.29
CA ARG A 146 4.06 17.00 -2.53
C ARG A 146 5.09 16.63 -1.48
N LEU A 147 6.33 16.94 -1.76
CA LEU A 147 7.32 17.13 -0.71
C LEU A 147 6.70 18.16 0.23
N LEU A 148 6.24 17.72 1.40
CA LEU A 148 5.96 18.66 2.47
C LEU A 148 7.26 19.41 2.68
N PRO A 149 7.25 20.76 2.67
CA PRO A 149 8.43 21.52 3.05
C PRO A 149 8.86 20.97 4.40
N VAL A 150 10.05 20.44 4.48
CA VAL A 150 10.70 20.22 5.77
C VAL A 150 10.91 21.63 6.28
N TRP A 151 10.01 22.11 7.09
CA TRP A 151 10.26 23.29 7.89
C TRP A 151 11.44 22.91 8.76
N GLY A 152 12.64 23.32 8.29
CA GLY A 152 13.80 23.30 9.14
C GLY A 152 13.40 24.02 10.41
N GLN A 153 13.41 23.32 11.52
CA GLN A 153 13.40 23.93 12.84
C GLN A 153 14.69 24.78 12.89
N GLY A 154 14.57 26.00 12.35
CA GLY A 154 15.51 27.05 12.64
C GLY A 154 15.40 27.32 14.13
N VAL A 155 16.20 26.63 14.91
CA VAL A 155 16.51 27.05 16.25
C VAL A 155 17.30 28.35 16.07
N GLU A 156 16.59 29.48 16.12
CA GLU A 156 17.19 30.79 16.23
C GLU A 156 18.01 30.79 17.53
N PRO A 157 19.34 30.99 17.48
CA PRO A 157 20.12 31.04 18.70
C PRO A 157 19.65 32.25 19.52
N PRO A 158 19.58 32.17 20.85
CA PRO A 158 19.20 33.28 21.69
C PRO A 158 20.11 34.48 21.41
N ARG A 159 19.50 35.61 21.05
CA ARG A 159 20.23 36.88 20.87
C ARG A 159 20.94 37.20 22.17
N GLY A 160 22.26 37.14 22.13
CA GLY A 160 23.09 37.50 23.26
C GLY A 160 22.78 38.89 23.75
N SER A 161 22.46 39.01 25.03
CA SER A 161 22.43 40.27 25.77
C SER A 161 23.79 40.93 25.67
N ALA A 162 23.81 42.11 25.07
CA ALA A 162 24.98 42.98 25.05
C ALA A 162 25.43 43.28 26.49
N TRP A 163 26.60 42.82 26.84
CA TRP A 163 27.31 43.30 28.01
C TRP A 163 27.80 44.73 27.70
N MET A 164 27.28 45.74 28.42
CA MET A 164 27.92 47.05 28.53
C MET A 164 28.92 46.99 29.68
N PRO A 165 30.23 47.36 29.46
CA PRO A 165 31.10 47.61 30.56
C PRO A 165 30.86 49.01 31.13
N GLY A 166 30.67 49.09 32.44
CA GLY A 166 30.76 50.30 33.26
C GLY A 166 32.13 50.36 33.92
#